data_f766f7bd6fe46ef029bfbc1ea0377779
#
_entry.id   f766f7bd6fe46ef029bfbc1ea0377779
#
_cell.length_a   1.000
_cell.length_b   1.000
_cell.length_c   1.000
_cell.angle_alpha   90.00
_cell.angle_beta   90.00
_cell.angle_gamma   90.00
#
_symmetry.space_group_name_H-M   'P 1'
#
loop_
_entity.id
_entity.type
_entity.pdbx_description
1 polymer ?
#
loop_
_entity_poly.entity_id
_entity_poly.type
_entity_poly.pdbx_seq_one_letter_code
_entity_poly.pdbx_strand_id
1 'polypeptide(L)'
;MRAGARKGSHIRRAIEGEDRRRTGLIARVCVLVAVSAALCVAAAVLPRAAAAAPALAPNPAPTAAWTVMVYMDGDQNPGDLYLGSWLTHDIDKEIAAVGSDADVQVVVLADRGRYPSAADGSWTGARVFHVTKGMTATAANAAADWGPTDMGSPQTLVDFVDWARTNYPARHYALFLWDHGWGWWPDNTMEDDTSNDYLDMDELRDALEAVHGVDMVGWDTCLSQTIEVEAQLRGFADAMAGSQDSIGYSGFSYQNILSALQGSPAMSPAALAVVAARSMKTGHDRWTWAASAVSLGRRWDALTTAVSYLGWDLAVRLRDYHRAYAVARRRAASPPQTYPEDRDLYDVAMELRSHVASPAIKRDCTRVLKLERKVVLWQWHVKAEGPVHGIDIFWPSSPAPPQKGSSFEQWMDFPYYCADLNFTRLTDWGDFLTAWGK
;
A
#
# COMPACT_ATOMS: atom_id res chain seq x y z
N MET A 1 31.88 2.31 11.13
CA MET A 1 31.73 3.77 11.21
C MET A 1 32.52 4.45 10.09
N ARG A 2 31.90 4.84 9.01
CA ARG A 2 32.21 5.72 7.88
C ARG A 2 31.73 5.15 6.54
N ALA A 3 30.43 5.20 6.31
CA ALA A 3 29.85 4.99 4.95
C ALA A 3 28.67 5.92 4.64
N GLY A 4 28.07 6.62 5.62
CA GLY A 4 26.81 7.37 5.42
C GLY A 4 26.88 8.76 4.78
N ALA A 5 28.04 9.27 4.36
CA ALA A 5 28.21 10.69 3.97
C ALA A 5 28.37 10.97 2.46
N ARG A 6 28.13 9.98 1.57
CA ARG A 6 28.39 10.17 0.12
C ARG A 6 27.16 10.19 -0.81
N LYS A 7 25.99 9.75 -0.38
CA LYS A 7 24.80 9.77 -1.27
C LYS A 7 24.14 11.16 -1.42
N GLY A 8 24.19 12.02 -0.42
CA GLY A 8 23.56 13.35 -0.48
C GLY A 8 24.17 14.39 -1.45
N SER A 9 25.35 14.15 -2.01
CA SER A 9 26.03 15.11 -2.90
C SER A 9 25.74 14.92 -4.40
N HIS A 10 25.17 13.78 -4.81
CA HIS A 10 24.88 13.51 -6.23
C HIS A 10 23.53 14.05 -6.67
N ILE A 11 22.52 14.05 -5.79
CA ILE A 11 21.17 14.53 -6.11
C ILE A 11 21.14 16.05 -6.34
N ARG A 12 21.87 16.85 -5.57
CA ARG A 12 21.95 18.31 -5.79
C ARG A 12 22.59 18.71 -7.12
N ARG A 13 23.46 17.89 -7.70
CA ARG A 13 24.07 18.19 -9.01
C ARG A 13 23.23 17.77 -10.21
N ALA A 14 22.28 16.87 -10.05
CA ALA A 14 21.34 16.47 -11.11
C ALA A 14 20.28 17.55 -11.35
N ILE A 15 19.73 18.15 -10.29
CA ILE A 15 18.66 19.17 -10.39
C ILE A 15 19.17 20.48 -11.04
N GLU A 16 20.42 20.90 -10.76
CA GLU A 16 20.99 22.12 -11.37
C GLU A 16 21.40 21.94 -12.85
N GLY A 17 21.51 20.71 -13.34
CA GLY A 17 21.88 20.41 -14.73
C GLY A 17 20.68 20.38 -15.70
N GLU A 18 19.49 20.13 -15.22
CA GLU A 18 18.29 19.96 -16.06
C GLU A 18 17.60 21.28 -16.42
N ASP A 19 17.66 22.27 -15.55
CA ASP A 19 17.05 23.59 -15.80
C ASP A 19 17.76 24.38 -16.91
N ARG A 20 19.04 24.12 -17.17
CA ARG A 20 19.76 24.72 -18.29
C ARG A 20 19.53 24.07 -19.65
N ARG A 21 18.95 22.87 -19.72
CA ARG A 21 18.62 22.18 -20.98
C ARG A 21 17.21 22.48 -21.49
N ARG A 22 16.28 22.84 -20.63
CA ARG A 22 14.91 23.20 -21.02
C ARG A 22 14.81 24.57 -21.68
N THR A 23 15.65 25.54 -21.31
CA THR A 23 15.69 26.88 -21.94
C THR A 23 16.33 26.90 -23.32
N GLY A 24 17.16 25.90 -23.66
CA GLY A 24 17.82 25.80 -24.99
C GLY A 24 16.97 25.14 -26.08
N LEU A 25 15.95 24.38 -25.73
CA LEU A 25 15.13 23.61 -26.68
C LEU A 25 13.94 24.43 -27.24
N ILE A 26 13.42 25.40 -26.46
CA ILE A 26 12.29 26.25 -26.90
C ILE A 26 12.72 27.29 -27.95
N ALA A 27 13.98 27.70 -27.97
CA ALA A 27 14.49 28.68 -28.92
C ALA A 27 14.85 28.11 -30.31
N ARG A 28 14.85 26.80 -30.50
CA ARG A 28 15.21 26.14 -31.79
C ARG A 28 14.04 25.61 -32.60
N VAL A 29 12.84 25.56 -32.05
CA VAL A 29 11.64 25.05 -32.75
C VAL A 29 10.89 26.17 -33.53
N CYS A 30 11.14 27.45 -33.21
CA CYS A 30 10.42 28.56 -33.88
C CYS A 30 11.04 29.07 -35.19
N VAL A 31 12.11 28.50 -35.71
CA VAL A 31 12.80 29.00 -36.92
C VAL A 31 12.63 28.08 -38.14
N LEU A 32 11.97 26.93 -38.03
CA LEU A 32 11.89 25.92 -39.11
C LEU A 32 10.49 25.75 -39.75
N VAL A 33 9.54 26.68 -39.52
CA VAL A 33 8.18 26.61 -40.12
C VAL A 33 7.92 27.65 -41.23
N ALA A 34 8.91 28.38 -41.67
CA ALA A 34 8.67 29.50 -42.62
C ALA A 34 9.42 29.36 -43.95
N VAL A 35 9.64 28.21 -44.52
CA VAL A 35 10.02 28.06 -45.95
C VAL A 35 9.57 26.68 -46.45
N SER A 36 8.34 26.54 -46.95
CA SER A 36 7.94 25.53 -47.94
C SER A 36 6.49 25.76 -48.40
N ALA A 37 6.26 26.85 -49.07
CA ALA A 37 5.05 27.01 -49.85
C ALA A 37 5.51 27.45 -51.26
N ALA A 38 5.50 26.53 -52.22
CA ALA A 38 5.29 26.69 -53.63
C ALA A 38 5.97 25.58 -54.44
N LEU A 39 5.19 24.56 -54.80
CA LEU A 39 5.31 23.83 -56.05
C LEU A 39 4.08 22.91 -56.17
N CYS A 40 3.00 23.46 -56.77
CA CYS A 40 1.86 22.67 -57.26
C CYS A 40 2.28 21.98 -58.55
N VAL A 41 2.40 20.67 -58.56
CA VAL A 41 2.36 19.84 -59.76
C VAL A 41 1.08 19.01 -59.70
N ALA A 42 0.15 19.28 -60.60
CA ALA A 42 -1.08 18.54 -60.76
C ALA A 42 -0.77 17.13 -61.27
N ALA A 43 -0.87 16.13 -60.40
CA ALA A 43 -0.92 14.73 -60.78
C ALA A 43 -2.38 14.25 -60.63
N ALA A 44 -2.91 13.70 -61.71
CA ALA A 44 -4.26 13.14 -61.76
C ALA A 44 -4.40 12.01 -60.73
N VAL A 45 -5.29 12.23 -59.76
CA VAL A 45 -5.60 11.25 -58.71
C VAL A 45 -6.69 10.33 -59.26
N LEU A 46 -6.30 9.11 -59.67
CA LEU A 46 -7.25 8.02 -59.81
C LEU A 46 -7.73 7.63 -58.40
N PRO A 47 -9.04 7.39 -58.18
CA PRO A 47 -9.50 6.96 -56.86
C PRO A 47 -8.96 5.54 -56.58
N ARG A 48 -7.95 5.46 -55.72
CA ARG A 48 -7.51 4.20 -55.15
C ARG A 48 -8.56 3.81 -54.13
N ALA A 49 -9.26 2.68 -54.36
CA ALA A 49 -10.17 2.12 -53.38
C ALA A 49 -9.37 1.96 -52.05
N ALA A 50 -9.77 2.72 -51.04
CA ALA A 50 -9.22 2.55 -49.69
C ALA A 50 -9.60 1.15 -49.24
N ALA A 51 -8.62 0.24 -49.22
CA ALA A 51 -8.78 -1.01 -48.47
C ALA A 51 -9.09 -0.61 -47.03
N ALA A 52 -10.27 -0.95 -46.54
CA ALA A 52 -10.63 -0.78 -45.15
C ALA A 52 -9.54 -1.45 -44.32
N ALA A 53 -8.92 -0.68 -43.43
CA ALA A 53 -8.00 -1.25 -42.46
C ALA A 53 -8.74 -2.42 -41.75
N PRO A 54 -8.14 -3.59 -41.57
CA PRO A 54 -8.79 -4.66 -40.82
C PRO A 54 -9.22 -4.08 -39.48
N ALA A 55 -10.51 -4.13 -39.18
CA ALA A 55 -11.02 -3.77 -37.87
C ALA A 55 -10.20 -4.59 -36.87
N LEU A 56 -9.54 -3.89 -35.94
CA LEU A 56 -8.89 -4.54 -34.80
C LEU A 56 -9.96 -5.46 -34.22
N ALA A 57 -9.68 -6.77 -34.19
CA ALA A 57 -10.57 -7.73 -33.54
C ALA A 57 -10.82 -7.18 -32.12
N PRO A 58 -12.09 -7.13 -31.66
CA PRO A 58 -12.37 -6.70 -30.31
C PRO A 58 -11.51 -7.54 -29.39
N ASN A 59 -10.76 -6.86 -28.48
CA ASN A 59 -9.98 -7.53 -27.44
C ASN A 59 -10.91 -8.57 -26.79
N PRO A 60 -10.58 -9.86 -26.73
CA PRO A 60 -11.46 -10.83 -26.13
C PRO A 60 -11.83 -10.32 -24.73
N ALA A 61 -13.14 -10.28 -24.43
CA ALA A 61 -13.60 -9.85 -23.11
C ALA A 61 -12.88 -10.69 -22.05
N PRO A 62 -12.47 -10.09 -20.92
CA PRO A 62 -11.82 -10.84 -19.85
C PRO A 62 -12.65 -12.07 -19.51
N THR A 63 -12.04 -13.23 -19.50
CA THR A 63 -12.75 -14.50 -19.24
C THR A 63 -13.04 -14.65 -17.75
N ALA A 64 -12.14 -14.19 -16.87
CA ALA A 64 -12.30 -14.26 -15.42
C ALA A 64 -13.03 -13.04 -14.83
N ALA A 65 -13.64 -13.24 -13.67
CA ALA A 65 -14.19 -12.15 -12.87
C ALA A 65 -13.08 -11.43 -12.11
N TRP A 66 -12.17 -12.20 -11.52
CA TRP A 66 -11.06 -11.71 -10.70
C TRP A 66 -9.75 -12.38 -11.06
N THR A 67 -8.67 -11.62 -10.97
CA THR A 67 -7.32 -12.13 -10.77
C THR A 67 -6.83 -11.65 -9.41
N VAL A 68 -6.59 -12.60 -8.53
CA VAL A 68 -5.99 -12.40 -7.21
C VAL A 68 -4.48 -12.56 -7.37
N MET A 69 -3.76 -11.50 -7.11
CA MET A 69 -2.31 -11.42 -7.17
C MET A 69 -1.77 -11.39 -5.75
N VAL A 70 -0.81 -12.25 -5.42
CA VAL A 70 -0.13 -12.24 -4.12
C VAL A 70 1.36 -12.01 -4.37
N TYR A 71 1.87 -10.91 -3.82
CA TYR A 71 3.27 -10.50 -3.87
C TYR A 71 3.90 -10.89 -2.55
N MET A 72 4.67 -11.98 -2.52
CA MET A 72 5.20 -12.61 -1.31
C MET A 72 6.71 -12.48 -1.26
N ASP A 73 7.22 -11.67 -0.35
CA ASP A 73 8.63 -11.64 -0.01
C ASP A 73 8.91 -12.52 1.22
N GLY A 74 9.65 -13.56 1.03
CA GLY A 74 10.12 -14.48 2.07
C GLY A 74 11.65 -14.54 2.10
N ASP A 75 12.34 -13.58 1.47
CA ASP A 75 13.80 -13.47 1.48
C ASP A 75 14.28 -12.72 2.71
N GLN A 76 14.12 -13.32 3.86
CA GLN A 76 14.54 -12.77 5.14
C GLN A 76 15.86 -13.38 5.62
N ASN A 77 16.62 -12.61 6.38
CA ASN A 77 17.89 -12.97 7.01
C ASN A 77 17.76 -14.25 7.87
N PRO A 78 18.87 -14.97 8.13
CA PRO A 78 18.87 -16.17 8.99
C PRO A 78 18.22 -16.00 10.36
N GLY A 79 17.87 -14.76 10.74
CA GLY A 79 17.14 -14.47 11.98
C GLY A 79 15.66 -14.79 11.93
N ASP A 80 15.02 -14.76 10.75
CA ASP A 80 13.60 -15.14 10.58
C ASP A 80 13.38 -16.25 9.54
N LEU A 81 13.87 -17.43 9.88
CA LEU A 81 13.63 -18.66 9.09
C LEU A 81 12.15 -19.05 9.03
N TYR A 82 11.29 -18.43 9.82
CA TYR A 82 9.86 -18.75 9.88
C TYR A 82 9.12 -18.17 8.68
N LEU A 83 9.43 -16.96 8.22
CA LEU A 83 8.70 -16.31 7.14
C LEU A 83 8.74 -17.15 5.85
N GLY A 84 9.92 -17.57 5.43
CA GLY A 84 10.05 -18.43 4.24
C GLY A 84 9.32 -19.79 4.34
N SER A 85 9.09 -20.31 5.54
CA SER A 85 8.28 -21.53 5.74
C SER A 85 6.78 -21.24 5.69
N TRP A 86 6.35 -20.07 6.15
CA TRP A 86 4.97 -19.64 6.03
C TRP A 86 4.59 -19.29 4.59
N LEU A 87 5.49 -18.70 3.81
CA LEU A 87 5.29 -18.47 2.38
C LEU A 87 4.86 -19.75 1.66
N THR A 88 5.62 -20.84 1.82
CA THR A 88 5.26 -22.12 1.18
C THR A 88 4.02 -22.76 1.81
N HIS A 89 3.83 -22.58 3.13
CA HIS A 89 2.59 -23.02 3.79
C HIS A 89 1.36 -22.33 3.18
N ASP A 90 1.39 -21.04 3.00
CA ASP A 90 0.26 -20.28 2.47
C ASP A 90 -0.04 -20.66 1.03
N ILE A 91 0.99 -20.85 0.19
CA ILE A 91 0.78 -21.32 -1.17
C ILE A 91 0.18 -22.72 -1.17
N ASP A 92 0.75 -23.66 -0.42
CA ASP A 92 0.43 -25.10 -0.50
C ASP A 92 -0.83 -25.49 0.28
N LYS A 93 -1.10 -24.82 1.41
CA LYS A 93 -2.17 -25.22 2.35
C LYS A 93 -3.37 -24.29 2.33
N GLU A 94 -3.14 -22.99 2.09
CA GLU A 94 -4.22 -22.01 2.05
C GLU A 94 -4.67 -21.75 0.62
N ILE A 95 -3.77 -21.27 -0.26
CA ILE A 95 -4.12 -20.88 -1.63
C ILE A 95 -4.45 -22.10 -2.49
N ALA A 96 -3.59 -23.12 -2.50
CA ALA A 96 -3.80 -24.32 -3.31
C ALA A 96 -4.92 -25.22 -2.77
N ALA A 97 -5.39 -25.04 -1.53
CA ALA A 97 -6.58 -25.73 -1.06
C ALA A 97 -7.82 -25.41 -1.92
N VAL A 98 -7.88 -24.22 -2.47
CA VAL A 98 -8.92 -23.72 -3.37
C VAL A 98 -8.41 -23.68 -4.81
N GLY A 99 -7.33 -22.92 -5.05
CA GLY A 99 -6.71 -22.73 -6.37
C GLY A 99 -7.54 -21.88 -7.32
N SER A 100 -7.08 -21.76 -8.55
CA SER A 100 -7.77 -21.05 -9.63
C SER A 100 -8.94 -21.85 -10.19
N ASP A 101 -9.98 -21.14 -10.67
CA ASP A 101 -11.07 -21.70 -11.46
C ASP A 101 -11.37 -20.81 -12.69
N ALA A 102 -12.53 -21.00 -13.34
CA ALA A 102 -12.89 -20.23 -14.53
C ALA A 102 -13.16 -18.74 -14.25
N ASP A 103 -13.64 -18.42 -13.06
CA ASP A 103 -14.05 -17.06 -12.67
C ASP A 103 -12.98 -16.33 -11.82
N VAL A 104 -12.12 -17.08 -11.11
CA VAL A 104 -11.11 -16.54 -10.19
C VAL A 104 -9.75 -17.15 -10.51
N GLN A 105 -8.83 -16.33 -11.00
CA GLN A 105 -7.45 -16.71 -11.23
C GLN A 105 -6.62 -16.31 -10.01
N VAL A 106 -5.65 -17.12 -9.62
CA VAL A 106 -4.74 -16.85 -8.51
C VAL A 106 -3.31 -16.97 -8.99
N VAL A 107 -2.58 -15.85 -8.87
CA VAL A 107 -1.20 -15.72 -9.31
C VAL A 107 -0.36 -15.26 -8.12
N VAL A 108 0.70 -15.95 -7.82
CA VAL A 108 1.62 -15.64 -6.73
C VAL A 108 3.00 -15.38 -7.32
N LEU A 109 3.61 -14.23 -7.03
CA LEU A 109 5.06 -14.05 -7.10
C LEU A 109 5.59 -14.32 -5.70
N ALA A 110 6.51 -15.28 -5.59
CA ALA A 110 7.10 -15.67 -4.31
C ALA A 110 8.62 -15.63 -4.42
N ASP A 111 9.28 -14.85 -3.58
CA ASP A 111 10.73 -14.89 -3.43
C ASP A 111 11.14 -15.63 -2.17
N ARG A 112 12.23 -16.37 -2.26
CA ARG A 112 12.79 -17.18 -1.16
C ARG A 112 14.29 -16.95 -1.05
N GLY A 113 14.69 -16.57 0.14
CA GLY A 113 16.09 -16.35 0.49
C GLY A 113 16.98 -17.58 0.45
N ARG A 114 18.19 -17.39 0.93
CA ARG A 114 19.28 -18.37 0.84
C ARG A 114 19.08 -19.66 1.63
N TYR A 115 18.13 -19.70 2.54
CA TYR A 115 17.92 -20.82 3.47
C TYR A 115 16.55 -21.47 3.30
N PRO A 116 16.22 -21.96 2.09
CA PRO A 116 14.93 -22.56 1.82
C PRO A 116 14.77 -23.85 2.61
N SER A 117 13.54 -24.14 3.04
CA SER A 117 13.20 -25.44 3.60
C SER A 117 13.39 -26.53 2.53
N ALA A 118 14.11 -27.60 2.90
CA ALA A 118 14.26 -28.75 2.00
C ALA A 118 12.92 -29.48 1.73
N ALA A 119 11.95 -29.34 2.64
CA ALA A 119 10.63 -29.94 2.49
C ALA A 119 9.85 -29.37 1.29
N ASP A 120 10.14 -28.13 0.90
CA ASP A 120 9.40 -27.39 -0.15
C ASP A 120 10.22 -27.26 -1.45
N GLY A 121 11.13 -28.20 -1.70
CA GLY A 121 11.86 -28.31 -2.98
C GLY A 121 13.15 -27.48 -3.08
N SER A 122 13.61 -26.85 -2.00
CA SER A 122 14.93 -26.18 -1.89
C SER A 122 15.25 -25.14 -2.98
N TRP A 123 14.23 -24.54 -3.63
CA TRP A 123 14.43 -23.47 -4.60
C TRP A 123 14.65 -22.12 -3.89
N THR A 124 15.38 -21.23 -4.51
CA THR A 124 15.64 -19.85 -4.06
C THR A 124 15.35 -18.86 -5.20
N GLY A 125 15.31 -17.59 -4.87
CA GLY A 125 14.94 -16.51 -5.78
C GLY A 125 13.44 -16.50 -6.11
N ALA A 126 13.03 -15.56 -6.93
CA ALA A 126 11.63 -15.30 -7.21
C ALA A 126 11.05 -16.24 -8.28
N ARG A 127 9.86 -16.75 -8.02
CA ARG A 127 9.08 -17.56 -8.97
C ARG A 127 7.63 -17.12 -9.01
N VAL A 128 7.07 -17.15 -10.22
CA VAL A 128 5.65 -16.92 -10.41
C VAL A 128 4.92 -18.25 -10.47
N PHE A 129 3.84 -18.38 -9.70
CA PHE A 129 2.96 -19.53 -9.68
C PHE A 129 1.54 -19.13 -10.13
N HIS A 130 1.00 -19.84 -11.12
CA HIS A 130 -0.44 -19.87 -11.33
C HIS A 130 -1.00 -21.02 -10.49
N VAL A 131 -1.57 -20.68 -9.35
CA VAL A 131 -1.91 -21.69 -8.35
C VAL A 131 -3.18 -22.41 -8.72
N THR A 132 -3.06 -23.71 -8.94
CA THR A 132 -4.20 -24.63 -9.16
C THR A 132 -4.47 -25.45 -7.91
N LYS A 133 -5.69 -25.98 -7.81
CA LYS A 133 -6.10 -26.77 -6.64
C LYS A 133 -5.19 -27.98 -6.42
N GLY A 134 -4.66 -28.09 -5.20
CA GLY A 134 -3.76 -29.19 -4.78
C GLY A 134 -2.33 -29.08 -5.31
N MET A 135 -1.96 -27.97 -5.92
CA MET A 135 -0.57 -27.71 -6.35
C MET A 135 0.35 -27.56 -5.13
N THR A 136 1.62 -27.85 -5.32
CA THR A 136 2.70 -27.49 -4.38
C THR A 136 3.67 -26.52 -5.03
N ALA A 137 4.21 -25.58 -4.24
CA ALA A 137 5.11 -24.52 -4.69
C ALA A 137 6.54 -25.07 -4.94
N THR A 138 6.71 -25.90 -5.96
CA THR A 138 8.00 -26.43 -6.38
C THR A 138 8.51 -25.72 -7.62
N ALA A 139 9.82 -25.73 -7.87
CA ALA A 139 10.39 -25.15 -9.08
C ALA A 139 9.77 -25.71 -10.37
N ALA A 140 9.35 -26.99 -10.37
CA ALA A 140 8.72 -27.64 -11.52
C ALA A 140 7.30 -27.14 -11.80
N ASN A 141 6.60 -26.60 -10.80
CA ASN A 141 5.24 -26.09 -10.90
C ASN A 141 5.17 -24.57 -11.14
N ALA A 142 6.34 -23.90 -11.17
CA ALA A 142 6.39 -22.46 -11.46
C ALA A 142 5.96 -22.20 -12.91
N ALA A 143 5.11 -21.18 -13.08
CA ALA A 143 4.72 -20.68 -14.40
C ALA A 143 5.84 -19.83 -15.04
N ALA A 144 6.66 -19.18 -14.20
CA ALA A 144 7.87 -18.49 -14.62
C ALA A 144 8.92 -18.53 -13.50
N ASP A 145 10.19 -18.54 -13.89
CA ASP A 145 11.34 -18.41 -12.99
C ASP A 145 12.02 -17.07 -13.26
N TRP A 146 11.96 -16.17 -12.27
CA TRP A 146 12.56 -14.83 -12.38
C TRP A 146 14.00 -14.80 -11.83
N GLY A 147 14.40 -15.86 -11.11
CA GLY A 147 15.72 -15.94 -10.50
C GLY A 147 15.92 -14.95 -9.36
N PRO A 148 17.16 -14.51 -9.10
CA PRO A 148 17.42 -13.47 -8.12
C PRO A 148 16.69 -12.18 -8.52
N THR A 149 15.84 -11.71 -7.65
CA THR A 149 14.94 -10.56 -7.89
C THR A 149 14.95 -9.68 -6.65
N ASP A 150 14.89 -8.38 -6.85
CA ASP A 150 14.75 -7.39 -5.79
C ASP A 150 13.26 -7.12 -5.56
N MET A 151 12.72 -7.66 -4.46
CA MET A 151 11.31 -7.51 -4.11
C MET A 151 10.99 -6.13 -3.49
N GLY A 152 11.99 -5.42 -2.99
CA GLY A 152 11.88 -4.02 -2.58
C GLY A 152 11.76 -3.04 -3.75
N SER A 153 12.09 -3.48 -4.98
CA SER A 153 12.04 -2.61 -6.15
C SER A 153 10.61 -2.37 -6.64
N PRO A 154 10.16 -1.10 -6.81
CA PRO A 154 8.85 -0.78 -7.38
C PRO A 154 8.66 -1.35 -8.79
N GLN A 155 9.75 -1.50 -9.56
CA GLN A 155 9.67 -2.08 -10.90
C GLN A 155 9.31 -3.56 -10.86
N THR A 156 9.76 -4.32 -9.87
CA THR A 156 9.39 -5.72 -9.69
C THR A 156 7.89 -5.87 -9.46
N LEU A 157 7.30 -5.00 -8.65
CA LEU A 157 5.85 -4.98 -8.44
C LEU A 157 5.09 -4.64 -9.73
N VAL A 158 5.56 -3.65 -10.50
CA VAL A 158 4.99 -3.29 -11.81
C VAL A 158 5.05 -4.49 -12.76
N ASP A 159 6.21 -5.10 -12.90
CA ASP A 159 6.43 -6.24 -13.80
C ASP A 159 5.54 -7.43 -13.41
N PHE A 160 5.35 -7.67 -12.12
CA PHE A 160 4.45 -8.74 -11.63
C PHE A 160 2.98 -8.48 -11.97
N VAL A 161 2.49 -7.28 -11.69
CA VAL A 161 1.10 -6.92 -11.98
C VAL A 161 0.83 -6.99 -13.49
N ASP A 162 1.73 -6.48 -14.32
CA ASP A 162 1.61 -6.51 -15.77
C ASP A 162 1.71 -7.93 -16.32
N TRP A 163 2.59 -8.76 -15.76
CA TRP A 163 2.69 -10.18 -16.10
C TRP A 163 1.38 -10.91 -15.78
N ALA A 164 0.83 -10.69 -14.58
CA ALA A 164 -0.43 -11.31 -14.15
C ALA A 164 -1.61 -10.88 -15.04
N ARG A 165 -1.71 -9.60 -15.35
CA ARG A 165 -2.77 -9.06 -16.24
C ARG A 165 -2.67 -9.57 -17.66
N THR A 166 -1.45 -9.74 -18.17
CA THR A 166 -1.19 -10.23 -19.52
C THR A 166 -1.57 -11.69 -19.65
N ASN A 167 -1.22 -12.52 -18.67
CA ASN A 167 -1.41 -13.96 -18.74
C ASN A 167 -2.79 -14.40 -18.22
N TYR A 168 -3.36 -13.66 -17.27
CA TYR A 168 -4.63 -13.97 -16.59
C TYR A 168 -5.54 -12.75 -16.54
N PRO A 169 -6.04 -12.27 -17.71
CA PRO A 169 -6.89 -11.10 -17.77
C PRO A 169 -8.23 -11.33 -17.07
N ALA A 170 -8.66 -10.36 -16.27
CA ALA A 170 -9.92 -10.38 -15.54
C ALA A 170 -10.60 -9.00 -15.56
N ARG A 171 -11.85 -8.95 -15.06
CA ARG A 171 -12.56 -7.68 -14.88
C ARG A 171 -12.07 -6.88 -13.68
N HIS A 172 -11.61 -7.60 -12.65
CA HIS A 172 -11.15 -7.03 -11.38
C HIS A 172 -9.83 -7.66 -10.97
N TYR A 173 -9.03 -6.88 -10.27
CA TYR A 173 -7.72 -7.27 -9.77
C TYR A 173 -7.60 -6.97 -8.27
N ALA A 174 -7.22 -7.97 -7.49
CA ALA A 174 -6.85 -7.81 -6.09
C ALA A 174 -5.36 -8.08 -5.93
N LEU A 175 -4.66 -7.19 -5.21
CA LEU A 175 -3.26 -7.34 -4.87
C LEU A 175 -3.12 -7.54 -3.37
N PHE A 176 -2.49 -8.62 -2.98
CA PHE A 176 -2.09 -8.87 -1.59
C PHE A 176 -0.57 -8.71 -1.49
N LEU A 177 -0.15 -7.89 -0.53
CA LEU A 177 1.26 -7.68 -0.17
C LEU A 177 1.53 -8.50 1.10
N TRP A 178 2.46 -9.45 1.02
CA TRP A 178 2.72 -10.43 2.06
C TRP A 178 4.18 -10.39 2.50
N ASP A 179 4.44 -9.93 3.72
CA ASP A 179 5.76 -9.84 4.36
C ASP A 179 5.62 -9.30 5.80
N HIS A 180 6.72 -8.95 6.44
CA HIS A 180 6.72 -7.96 7.50
C HIS A 180 6.23 -6.59 7.03
N GLY A 181 5.85 -5.72 7.97
CA GLY A 181 5.46 -4.35 7.63
C GLY A 181 5.35 -3.47 8.87
N TRP A 182 5.62 -2.18 8.65
CA TRP A 182 5.67 -1.18 9.70
C TRP A 182 4.79 0.04 9.37
N GLY A 183 3.74 -0.19 8.60
CA GLY A 183 2.80 0.85 8.21
C GLY A 183 3.40 1.82 7.19
N TRP A 184 3.35 3.11 7.50
CA TRP A 184 3.82 4.18 6.62
C TRP A 184 5.32 4.50 6.75
N TRP A 185 6.02 3.83 7.65
CA TRP A 185 7.44 4.10 7.90
C TRP A 185 8.29 3.79 6.67
N PRO A 186 9.24 4.66 6.31
CA PRO A 186 10.22 4.34 5.29
C PRO A 186 11.07 3.14 5.73
N ASP A 187 11.58 2.41 4.78
CA ASP A 187 12.51 1.31 4.96
C ASP A 187 11.91 0.04 5.61
N ASN A 188 10.59 -0.24 5.45
CA ASN A 188 10.00 -1.35 6.19
C ASN A 188 8.74 -2.01 5.59
N THR A 189 8.58 -1.95 4.29
CA THR A 189 7.52 -2.70 3.62
C THR A 189 8.13 -3.50 2.50
N MET A 190 7.88 -4.81 2.42
CA MET A 190 8.52 -5.72 1.47
C MET A 190 10.06 -5.62 1.58
N GLU A 191 10.60 -6.08 2.73
CA GLU A 191 12.02 -6.07 3.01
C GLU A 191 12.71 -7.26 2.34
N ASP A 192 13.55 -6.99 1.33
CA ASP A 192 14.39 -7.97 0.66
C ASP A 192 15.81 -7.92 1.24
N ASP A 193 16.14 -8.86 2.09
CA ASP A 193 17.45 -8.93 2.75
C ASP A 193 18.61 -9.25 1.81
N THR A 194 18.37 -9.99 0.72
CA THR A 194 19.41 -10.30 -0.26
C THR A 194 19.77 -9.10 -1.10
N SER A 195 18.79 -8.31 -1.50
CA SER A 195 18.97 -7.05 -2.24
C SER A 195 19.31 -5.88 -1.31
N ASN A 196 19.01 -6.00 -0.01
CA ASN A 196 19.09 -4.95 1.00
C ASN A 196 18.29 -3.71 0.54
N ASP A 197 17.05 -3.95 0.16
CA ASP A 197 16.10 -2.96 -0.32
C ASP A 197 14.71 -3.19 0.29
N TYR A 198 13.83 -2.21 0.20
CA TYR A 198 12.45 -2.26 0.65
C TYR A 198 11.58 -1.40 -0.24
N LEU A 199 10.31 -1.73 -0.35
CA LEU A 199 9.33 -0.94 -1.07
C LEU A 199 8.78 0.15 -0.12
N ASP A 200 9.18 1.39 -0.30
CA ASP A 200 8.63 2.49 0.48
C ASP A 200 7.24 2.93 -0.01
N MET A 201 6.60 3.82 0.76
CA MET A 201 5.22 4.23 0.46
C MET A 201 5.10 5.06 -0.82
N ASP A 202 6.11 5.85 -1.20
CA ASP A 202 6.11 6.60 -2.44
C ASP A 202 6.37 5.68 -3.65
N GLU A 203 7.26 4.71 -3.50
CA GLU A 203 7.56 3.69 -4.51
C GLU A 203 6.35 2.78 -4.76
N LEU A 204 5.66 2.34 -3.70
CA LEU A 204 4.41 1.61 -3.82
C LEU A 204 3.35 2.41 -4.60
N ARG A 205 3.20 3.70 -4.26
CA ARG A 205 2.27 4.59 -4.96
C ARG A 205 2.63 4.73 -6.43
N ASP A 206 3.91 4.96 -6.72
CA ASP A 206 4.40 5.12 -8.09
C ASP A 206 4.25 3.83 -8.91
N ALA A 207 4.48 2.66 -8.30
CA ALA A 207 4.21 1.37 -8.92
C ALA A 207 2.72 1.17 -9.23
N LEU A 208 1.83 1.49 -8.28
CA LEU A 208 0.38 1.42 -8.50
C LEU A 208 -0.09 2.42 -9.56
N GLU A 209 0.50 3.62 -9.63
CA GLU A 209 0.23 4.59 -10.71
C GLU A 209 0.65 4.03 -12.08
N ALA A 210 1.84 3.44 -12.17
CA ALA A 210 2.36 2.87 -13.42
C ALA A 210 1.46 1.76 -13.98
N VAL A 211 0.92 0.91 -13.10
CA VAL A 211 -0.02 -0.15 -13.50
C VAL A 211 -1.49 0.29 -13.55
N HIS A 212 -1.78 1.60 -13.42
CA HIS A 212 -3.13 2.14 -13.40
C HIS A 212 -4.04 1.58 -12.28
N GLY A 213 -3.45 1.24 -11.14
CA GLY A 213 -4.14 0.78 -9.93
C GLY A 213 -4.65 -0.65 -10.00
N VAL A 214 -5.27 -1.08 -8.92
CA VAL A 214 -5.98 -2.35 -8.75
C VAL A 214 -7.33 -2.07 -8.07
N ASP A 215 -8.25 -3.05 -8.04
CA ASP A 215 -9.55 -2.82 -7.41
C ASP A 215 -9.49 -2.91 -5.87
N MET A 216 -8.60 -3.75 -5.33
CA MET A 216 -8.48 -3.99 -3.88
C MET A 216 -7.04 -4.31 -3.52
N VAL A 217 -6.57 -3.73 -2.39
CA VAL A 217 -5.27 -4.09 -1.78
C VAL A 217 -5.51 -4.78 -0.44
N GLY A 218 -4.91 -5.94 -0.25
CA GLY A 218 -4.82 -6.66 1.02
C GLY A 218 -3.41 -6.54 1.59
N TRP A 219 -3.29 -6.10 2.83
CA TRP A 219 -2.02 -6.03 3.53
C TRP A 219 -1.88 -7.21 4.47
N ASP A 220 -1.16 -8.22 4.04
CA ASP A 220 -0.75 -9.35 4.88
C ASP A 220 0.57 -9.02 5.57
N THR A 221 0.56 -7.86 6.21
CA THR A 221 1.68 -7.26 6.94
C THR A 221 1.18 -6.63 8.22
N CYS A 222 2.05 -6.41 9.20
CA CYS A 222 1.72 -5.66 10.41
C CYS A 222 1.44 -4.19 10.11
N LEU A 223 0.68 -3.52 10.98
CA LEU A 223 0.57 -2.05 11.12
C LEU A 223 0.11 -1.27 9.88
N SER A 224 -0.48 -1.94 8.91
CA SER A 224 -0.82 -1.35 7.60
C SER A 224 -2.05 -0.43 7.62
N GLN A 225 -2.92 -0.53 8.65
CA GLN A 225 -4.21 0.16 8.65
C GLN A 225 -4.11 1.55 9.28
N THR A 226 -3.33 2.42 8.67
CA THR A 226 -3.18 3.83 9.03
C THR A 226 -3.73 4.73 7.92
N ILE A 227 -4.22 5.92 8.27
CA ILE A 227 -4.73 6.89 7.28
C ILE A 227 -3.62 7.36 6.32
N GLU A 228 -2.38 7.29 6.74
CA GLU A 228 -1.19 7.59 5.96
C GLU A 228 -1.00 6.57 4.82
N VAL A 229 -1.08 5.27 5.11
CA VAL A 229 -1.04 4.20 4.10
C VAL A 229 -2.24 4.28 3.17
N GLU A 230 -3.43 4.50 3.71
CA GLU A 230 -4.65 4.68 2.92
C GLU A 230 -4.50 5.83 1.90
N ALA A 231 -3.82 6.92 2.28
CA ALA A 231 -3.58 8.07 1.41
C ALA A 231 -2.68 7.74 0.21
N GLN A 232 -1.75 6.81 0.34
CA GLN A 232 -0.91 6.37 -0.77
C GLN A 232 -1.70 5.54 -1.78
N LEU A 233 -2.66 4.74 -1.30
CA LEU A 233 -3.50 3.90 -2.14
C LEU A 233 -4.66 4.65 -2.79
N ARG A 234 -5.02 5.82 -2.26
CA ARG A 234 -6.17 6.59 -2.73
C ARG A 234 -6.03 7.02 -4.19
N GLY A 235 -6.94 6.58 -5.02
CA GLY A 235 -6.92 6.79 -6.48
C GLY A 235 -6.41 5.58 -7.25
N PHE A 236 -5.78 4.63 -6.59
CA PHE A 236 -5.23 3.41 -7.18
C PHE A 236 -5.90 2.14 -6.67
N ALA A 237 -6.71 2.23 -5.60
CA ALA A 237 -7.55 1.15 -5.12
C ALA A 237 -8.91 1.69 -4.65
N ASP A 238 -9.97 0.86 -4.73
CA ASP A 238 -11.31 1.19 -4.26
C ASP A 238 -11.51 0.81 -2.78
N ALA A 239 -10.78 -0.18 -2.31
CA ALA A 239 -10.84 -0.67 -0.94
C ALA A 239 -9.52 -1.32 -0.51
N MET A 240 -9.29 -1.36 0.79
CA MET A 240 -8.19 -2.12 1.37
C MET A 240 -8.63 -2.90 2.61
N ALA A 241 -7.86 -3.94 2.94
CA ALA A 241 -7.94 -4.69 4.19
C ALA A 241 -6.56 -4.85 4.81
N GLY A 242 -6.47 -4.77 6.13
CA GLY A 242 -5.22 -4.90 6.86
C GLY A 242 -5.44 -4.83 8.37
N SER A 243 -4.38 -4.56 9.13
CA SER A 243 -4.41 -4.47 10.58
C SER A 243 -3.83 -3.15 11.09
N GLN A 244 -4.47 -2.58 12.13
CA GLN A 244 -3.92 -1.47 12.91
C GLN A 244 -2.77 -1.92 13.81
N ASP A 245 -2.64 -3.23 14.05
CA ASP A 245 -1.71 -3.83 14.99
C ASP A 245 -0.87 -4.92 14.32
N SER A 246 0.00 -5.53 15.08
CA SER A 246 0.72 -6.71 14.63
C SER A 246 -0.23 -7.85 14.25
N ILE A 247 0.16 -8.62 13.25
CA ILE A 247 -0.51 -9.86 12.85
C ILE A 247 0.44 -11.03 13.08
N GLY A 248 -0.13 -12.22 13.29
CA GLY A 248 0.66 -13.43 13.35
C GLY A 248 1.02 -13.95 11.96
N TYR A 249 1.95 -14.88 11.90
CA TYR A 249 2.41 -15.48 10.64
C TYR A 249 1.30 -16.15 9.81
N SER A 250 0.16 -16.50 10.40
CA SER A 250 -0.98 -17.05 9.65
C SER A 250 -1.74 -16.00 8.83
N GLY A 251 -1.51 -14.72 9.07
CA GLY A 251 -2.03 -13.59 8.30
C GLY A 251 -3.49 -13.72 7.86
N PHE A 252 -3.75 -13.53 6.59
CA PHE A 252 -5.03 -13.82 5.97
C PHE A 252 -5.26 -15.32 5.79
N SER A 253 -6.48 -15.82 6.03
CA SER A 253 -6.85 -17.14 5.52
C SER A 253 -7.22 -17.04 4.05
N TYR A 254 -6.26 -17.28 3.17
CA TYR A 254 -6.46 -17.29 1.71
C TYR A 254 -7.49 -18.33 1.28
N GLN A 255 -7.55 -19.47 1.97
CA GLN A 255 -8.58 -20.47 1.73
C GLN A 255 -10.00 -19.90 1.89
N ASN A 256 -10.23 -19.12 2.96
CA ASN A 256 -11.53 -18.51 3.21
C ASN A 256 -11.83 -17.39 2.21
N ILE A 257 -10.83 -16.57 1.86
CA ILE A 257 -10.97 -15.49 0.88
C ILE A 257 -11.35 -16.07 -0.48
N LEU A 258 -10.57 -17.01 -0.98
CA LEU A 258 -10.75 -17.61 -2.31
C LEU A 258 -12.05 -18.41 -2.40
N SER A 259 -12.39 -19.18 -1.36
CA SER A 259 -13.67 -19.91 -1.31
C SER A 259 -14.87 -18.97 -1.36
N ALA A 260 -14.81 -17.84 -0.63
CA ALA A 260 -15.87 -16.84 -0.67
C ALA A 260 -15.97 -16.15 -2.03
N LEU A 261 -14.83 -15.83 -2.64
CA LEU A 261 -14.77 -15.16 -3.94
C LEU A 261 -15.25 -16.07 -5.07
N GLN A 262 -14.85 -17.35 -5.10
CA GLN A 262 -15.37 -18.35 -6.06
C GLN A 262 -16.86 -18.63 -5.85
N GLY A 263 -17.33 -18.61 -4.60
CA GLY A 263 -18.75 -18.70 -4.28
C GLY A 263 -19.58 -17.48 -4.71
N SER A 264 -18.93 -16.34 -4.95
CA SER A 264 -19.58 -15.10 -5.38
C SER A 264 -18.65 -14.23 -6.24
N PRO A 265 -18.36 -14.63 -7.50
CA PRO A 265 -17.41 -13.92 -8.36
C PRO A 265 -17.84 -12.49 -8.73
N ALA A 266 -19.12 -12.15 -8.55
CA ALA A 266 -19.63 -10.79 -8.72
C ALA A 266 -19.41 -9.89 -7.49
N MET A 267 -18.65 -10.33 -6.50
CA MET A 267 -18.33 -9.57 -5.29
C MET A 267 -17.64 -8.24 -5.66
N SER A 268 -18.05 -7.16 -5.00
CA SER A 268 -17.38 -5.86 -5.19
C SER A 268 -16.04 -5.80 -4.44
N PRO A 269 -15.11 -4.90 -4.83
CA PRO A 269 -13.85 -4.69 -4.10
C PRO A 269 -14.04 -4.45 -2.60
N ALA A 270 -15.02 -3.64 -2.23
CA ALA A 270 -15.38 -3.37 -0.84
C ALA A 270 -15.86 -4.63 -0.08
N ALA A 271 -16.62 -5.49 -0.75
CA ALA A 271 -17.06 -6.76 -0.15
C ALA A 271 -15.89 -7.74 0.00
N LEU A 272 -14.98 -7.79 -0.97
CA LEU A 272 -13.78 -8.62 -0.90
C LEU A 272 -12.87 -8.15 0.25
N ALA A 273 -12.67 -6.84 0.41
CA ALA A 273 -11.90 -6.30 1.54
C ALA A 273 -12.50 -6.72 2.90
N VAL A 274 -13.83 -6.70 3.02
CA VAL A 274 -14.50 -7.19 4.25
C VAL A 274 -14.28 -8.69 4.45
N VAL A 275 -14.32 -9.49 3.40
CA VAL A 275 -14.03 -10.94 3.48
C VAL A 275 -12.59 -11.17 3.91
N ALA A 276 -11.63 -10.44 3.31
CA ALA A 276 -10.22 -10.50 3.66
C ALA A 276 -9.99 -10.14 5.13
N ALA A 277 -10.46 -8.98 5.59
CA ALA A 277 -10.30 -8.57 6.99
C ALA A 277 -10.94 -9.56 7.98
N ARG A 278 -12.10 -10.14 7.64
CA ARG A 278 -12.74 -11.18 8.46
C ARG A 278 -11.93 -12.47 8.54
N SER A 279 -11.19 -12.80 7.49
CA SER A 279 -10.38 -14.02 7.44
C SER A 279 -9.23 -13.98 8.45
N MET A 280 -8.63 -12.82 8.73
CA MET A 280 -7.62 -12.64 9.78
C MET A 280 -8.16 -13.01 11.17
N LYS A 281 -9.40 -12.69 11.48
CA LYS A 281 -10.03 -13.05 12.76
C LYS A 281 -10.20 -14.56 12.92
N THR A 282 -10.43 -15.27 11.85
CA THR A 282 -10.69 -16.72 11.87
C THR A 282 -9.44 -17.57 11.69
N GLY A 283 -8.32 -16.92 11.40
CA GLY A 283 -7.00 -17.56 11.38
C GLY A 283 -6.67 -18.20 12.74
N HIS A 284 -5.88 -19.25 12.72
CA HIS A 284 -5.55 -20.03 13.92
C HIS A 284 -4.51 -19.35 14.82
N ASP A 285 -4.12 -18.12 14.49
CA ASP A 285 -3.07 -17.41 15.20
C ASP A 285 -3.62 -16.49 16.29
N ARG A 286 -3.12 -16.70 17.51
CA ARG A 286 -3.43 -15.86 18.66
C ARG A 286 -2.68 -14.51 18.66
N TRP A 287 -1.82 -14.29 17.69
CA TRP A 287 -0.98 -13.09 17.59
C TRP A 287 -1.56 -11.99 16.69
N THR A 288 -2.71 -12.23 16.06
CA THR A 288 -3.43 -11.18 15.34
C THR A 288 -4.35 -10.44 16.31
N TRP A 289 -4.14 -9.14 16.48
CA TRP A 289 -4.81 -8.33 17.51
C TRP A 289 -5.96 -7.50 16.97
N ALA A 290 -5.86 -7.04 15.74
CA ALA A 290 -6.89 -6.25 15.07
C ALA A 290 -6.97 -6.61 13.59
N ALA A 291 -8.09 -6.26 12.96
CA ALA A 291 -8.27 -6.32 11.53
C ALA A 291 -9.37 -5.37 11.10
N SER A 292 -9.21 -4.70 9.98
CA SER A 292 -10.24 -3.85 9.42
C SER A 292 -10.24 -3.82 7.90
N ALA A 293 -11.37 -3.39 7.33
CA ALA A 293 -11.55 -3.10 5.93
C ALA A 293 -12.09 -1.69 5.75
N VAL A 294 -11.53 -0.95 4.81
CA VAL A 294 -11.91 0.44 4.52
C VAL A 294 -12.22 0.63 3.04
N SER A 295 -13.10 1.60 2.75
CA SER A 295 -13.37 2.05 1.39
C SER A 295 -12.57 3.30 1.09
N LEU A 296 -11.80 3.28 0.01
CA LEU A 296 -10.95 4.39 -0.45
C LEU A 296 -11.66 5.33 -1.45
N GLY A 297 -12.98 5.39 -1.43
CA GLY A 297 -13.78 6.23 -2.32
C GLY A 297 -14.03 7.65 -1.78
N ARG A 298 -15.00 8.36 -2.38
CA ARG A 298 -15.35 9.75 -2.03
C ARG A 298 -15.66 10.02 -0.55
N ARG A 299 -16.03 8.99 0.22
CA ARG A 299 -16.24 9.14 1.67
C ARG A 299 -14.91 9.28 2.40
N TRP A 300 -13.89 8.61 1.91
CA TRP A 300 -12.51 8.73 2.38
C TRP A 300 -11.98 10.16 2.11
N ASP A 301 -12.22 10.72 0.90
CA ASP A 301 -11.85 12.12 0.60
C ASP A 301 -12.53 13.11 1.56
N ALA A 302 -13.78 12.83 1.93
CA ALA A 302 -14.47 13.66 2.92
C ALA A 302 -13.89 13.50 4.32
N LEU A 303 -13.41 12.29 4.69
CA LEU A 303 -12.76 12.04 5.98
C LEU A 303 -11.42 12.78 6.05
N THR A 304 -10.56 12.66 5.06
CA THR A 304 -9.27 13.37 5.03
C THR A 304 -9.44 14.88 5.02
N THR A 305 -10.43 15.40 4.29
CA THR A 305 -10.81 16.82 4.38
C THR A 305 -11.23 17.22 5.80
N ALA A 306 -11.96 16.36 6.52
CA ALA A 306 -12.35 16.64 7.90
C ALA A 306 -11.15 16.57 8.86
N VAL A 307 -10.20 15.67 8.63
CA VAL A 307 -8.95 15.59 9.38
C VAL A 307 -8.07 16.81 9.10
N SER A 308 -8.02 17.30 7.85
CA SER A 308 -7.32 18.54 7.52
C SER A 308 -7.86 19.73 8.30
N TYR A 309 -9.18 19.96 8.31
CA TYR A 309 -9.79 21.03 9.12
C TYR A 309 -9.48 20.86 10.60
N LEU A 310 -9.52 19.63 11.13
CA LEU A 310 -9.15 19.36 12.50
C LEU A 310 -7.68 19.73 12.76
N GLY A 311 -6.76 19.30 11.90
CA GLY A 311 -5.32 19.64 11.98
C GLY A 311 -5.09 21.15 12.00
N TRP A 312 -5.73 21.88 11.08
CA TRP A 312 -5.70 23.33 11.07
C TRP A 312 -6.17 23.95 12.38
N ASP A 313 -7.36 23.56 12.84
CA ASP A 313 -7.94 24.11 14.09
C ASP A 313 -7.12 23.75 15.32
N LEU A 314 -6.46 22.59 15.36
CA LEU A 314 -5.51 22.20 16.39
C LEU A 314 -4.25 23.07 16.35
N ALA A 315 -3.66 23.28 15.18
CA ALA A 315 -2.43 24.07 15.02
C ALA A 315 -2.64 25.54 15.47
N VAL A 316 -3.70 26.20 14.98
CA VAL A 316 -3.95 27.62 15.29
C VAL A 316 -4.35 27.88 16.75
N ARG A 317 -4.85 26.87 17.46
CA ARG A 317 -5.28 26.98 18.88
C ARG A 317 -4.35 26.24 19.84
N LEU A 318 -3.21 25.78 19.39
CA LEU A 318 -2.31 24.97 20.19
C LEU A 318 -1.92 25.64 21.52
N ARG A 319 -1.60 26.94 21.50
CA ARG A 319 -1.21 27.69 22.71
C ARG A 319 -2.29 27.69 23.79
N ASP A 320 -3.56 27.76 23.37
CA ASP A 320 -4.69 27.85 24.30
C ASP A 320 -5.07 26.48 24.89
N TYR A 321 -4.83 25.39 24.14
CA TYR A 321 -5.34 24.06 24.48
C TYR A 321 -4.26 22.97 24.58
N HIS A 322 -2.98 23.31 24.55
CA HIS A 322 -1.87 22.33 24.56
C HIS A 322 -2.03 21.23 25.63
N ARG A 323 -2.36 21.62 26.88
CA ARG A 323 -2.58 20.63 27.97
C ARG A 323 -3.77 19.72 27.69
N ALA A 324 -4.83 20.24 27.11
CA ALA A 324 -6.01 19.44 26.75
C ALA A 324 -5.70 18.46 25.61
N TYR A 325 -4.90 18.88 24.63
CA TYR A 325 -4.44 17.99 23.56
C TYR A 325 -3.55 16.86 24.10
N ALA A 326 -2.60 17.19 25.01
CA ALA A 326 -1.78 16.19 25.66
C ALA A 326 -2.60 15.17 26.47
N VAL A 327 -3.70 15.60 27.10
CA VAL A 327 -4.64 14.69 27.77
C VAL A 327 -5.36 13.81 26.76
N ALA A 328 -5.92 14.40 25.71
CA ALA A 328 -6.65 13.68 24.66
C ALA A 328 -5.76 12.61 24.01
N ARG A 329 -4.53 12.99 23.59
CA ARG A 329 -3.58 12.06 23.01
C ARG A 329 -3.27 10.87 23.93
N ARG A 330 -3.00 11.10 25.22
CA ARG A 330 -2.70 10.00 26.15
C ARG A 330 -3.87 9.08 26.43
N ARG A 331 -5.11 9.54 26.21
CA ARG A 331 -6.32 8.78 26.43
C ARG A 331 -6.82 8.07 25.19
N ALA A 332 -6.49 8.62 24.00
CA ALA A 332 -6.78 7.96 22.76
C ALA A 332 -6.05 6.60 22.70
N ALA A 333 -6.77 5.57 22.32
CA ALA A 333 -6.24 4.22 22.21
C ALA A 333 -5.02 4.18 21.27
N SER A 334 -4.07 3.34 21.63
CA SER A 334 -2.97 2.92 20.79
C SER A 334 -3.02 1.41 20.78
N PRO A 335 -3.07 0.75 19.62
CA PRO A 335 -3.02 -0.70 19.59
C PRO A 335 -1.76 -1.21 20.32
N PRO A 336 -1.84 -2.33 21.06
CA PRO A 336 -0.83 -2.68 22.05
C PRO A 336 0.53 -3.11 21.48
N GLN A 337 0.55 -3.57 20.23
CA GLN A 337 1.77 -4.02 19.55
C GLN A 337 2.22 -3.05 18.46
N THR A 338 1.63 -1.84 18.43
CA THR A 338 2.05 -0.77 17.51
C THR A 338 3.12 0.11 18.13
N TYR A 339 3.54 1.10 17.34
CA TYR A 339 4.33 2.21 17.89
C TYR A 339 3.48 3.03 18.85
N PRO A 340 4.04 3.44 20.01
CA PRO A 340 3.32 4.23 21.00
C PRO A 340 2.93 5.63 20.50
N GLU A 341 3.33 5.98 19.31
CA GLU A 341 3.01 7.23 18.60
C GLU A 341 1.75 7.14 17.76
N ASP A 342 1.37 5.94 17.30
CA ASP A 342 0.13 5.73 16.56
C ASP A 342 -1.07 5.76 17.53
N ARG A 343 -2.16 6.31 17.05
CA ARG A 343 -3.39 6.47 17.79
C ARG A 343 -4.59 6.11 16.92
N ASP A 344 -5.53 5.41 17.48
CA ASP A 344 -6.83 5.20 16.84
C ASP A 344 -7.49 6.54 16.52
N LEU A 345 -7.78 6.80 15.25
CA LEU A 345 -8.29 8.07 14.76
C LEU A 345 -9.65 8.43 15.37
N TYR A 346 -10.50 7.42 15.56
CA TYR A 346 -11.81 7.62 16.19
C TYR A 346 -11.64 8.09 17.63
N ASP A 347 -10.77 7.45 18.39
CA ASP A 347 -10.49 7.82 19.77
C ASP A 347 -9.82 9.18 19.88
N VAL A 348 -8.90 9.52 18.97
CA VAL A 348 -8.33 10.88 18.86
C VAL A 348 -9.43 11.90 18.76
N ALA A 349 -10.38 11.72 17.84
CA ALA A 349 -11.47 12.66 17.66
C ALA A 349 -12.43 12.67 18.85
N MET A 350 -12.68 11.52 19.48
CA MET A 350 -13.54 11.40 20.65
C MET A 350 -12.95 12.10 21.88
N GLU A 351 -11.67 11.86 22.16
CA GLU A 351 -10.97 12.42 23.31
C GLU A 351 -10.74 13.95 23.16
N LEU A 352 -10.36 14.41 21.96
CA LEU A 352 -10.29 15.84 21.66
C LEU A 352 -11.63 16.53 21.87
N ARG A 353 -12.72 15.96 21.35
CA ARG A 353 -14.07 16.51 21.53
C ARG A 353 -14.48 16.61 22.99
N SER A 354 -14.03 15.66 23.82
CA SER A 354 -14.37 15.58 25.23
C SER A 354 -13.57 16.55 26.09
N HIS A 355 -12.28 16.73 25.79
CA HIS A 355 -11.35 17.47 26.64
C HIS A 355 -11.05 18.90 26.18
N VAL A 356 -11.33 19.23 24.91
CA VAL A 356 -11.07 20.57 24.37
C VAL A 356 -12.32 21.43 24.37
N ALA A 357 -12.26 22.59 24.95
CA ALA A 357 -13.42 23.48 25.07
C ALA A 357 -13.79 24.23 23.78
N SER A 358 -12.94 24.22 22.75
CA SER A 358 -13.16 24.93 21.49
C SER A 358 -14.37 24.37 20.71
N PRO A 359 -15.39 25.22 20.40
CA PRO A 359 -16.52 24.79 19.57
C PRO A 359 -16.10 24.36 18.15
N ALA A 360 -15.06 24.98 17.58
CA ALA A 360 -14.53 24.64 16.26
C ALA A 360 -13.98 23.22 16.26
N ILE A 361 -13.06 22.90 17.17
CA ILE A 361 -12.46 21.55 17.30
C ILE A 361 -13.55 20.50 17.57
N LYS A 362 -14.54 20.80 18.45
CA LYS A 362 -15.65 19.87 18.72
C LYS A 362 -16.49 19.56 17.48
N ARG A 363 -16.71 20.56 16.63
CA ARG A 363 -17.41 20.41 15.35
C ARG A 363 -16.63 19.49 14.43
N ASP A 364 -15.32 19.73 14.28
CA ASP A 364 -14.47 19.00 13.35
C ASP A 364 -14.26 17.56 13.81
N CYS A 365 -14.04 17.33 15.11
CA CYS A 365 -14.05 15.98 15.70
C CYS A 365 -15.37 15.24 15.42
N THR A 366 -16.52 15.91 15.58
CA THR A 366 -17.82 15.30 15.29
C THR A 366 -17.95 14.90 13.82
N ARG A 367 -17.34 15.67 12.92
CA ARG A 367 -17.32 15.38 11.48
C ARG A 367 -16.43 14.17 11.19
N VAL A 368 -15.23 14.11 11.77
CA VAL A 368 -14.31 12.94 11.65
C VAL A 368 -15.04 11.69 12.13
N LEU A 369 -15.55 11.65 13.35
CA LEU A 369 -16.28 10.50 13.92
C LEU A 369 -17.42 10.00 13.02
N LYS A 370 -18.16 10.92 12.39
CA LYS A 370 -19.28 10.57 11.49
C LYS A 370 -18.81 9.98 10.18
N LEU A 371 -17.68 10.45 9.67
CA LEU A 371 -17.17 10.04 8.36
C LEU A 371 -16.40 8.72 8.45
N GLU A 372 -15.59 8.55 9.48
CA GLU A 372 -14.83 7.32 9.70
C GLU A 372 -15.76 6.10 9.81
N ARG A 373 -16.87 6.19 10.57
CA ARG A 373 -17.89 5.13 10.60
C ARG A 373 -18.53 4.77 9.26
N LYS A 374 -18.26 5.57 8.20
CA LYS A 374 -18.75 5.30 6.84
C LYS A 374 -17.65 4.83 5.91
N VAL A 375 -16.42 5.08 6.28
CA VAL A 375 -15.20 4.66 5.58
C VAL A 375 -14.83 3.25 6.02
N VAL A 376 -14.80 3.00 7.32
CA VAL A 376 -14.61 1.67 7.89
C VAL A 376 -15.82 0.80 7.57
N LEU A 377 -15.61 -0.22 6.74
CA LEU A 377 -16.64 -1.15 6.29
C LEU A 377 -16.86 -2.27 7.30
N TRP A 378 -15.80 -2.67 7.97
CA TRP A 378 -15.79 -3.68 9.01
C TRP A 378 -14.52 -3.54 9.84
N GLN A 379 -14.58 -3.89 11.13
CA GLN A 379 -13.42 -3.94 12.02
C GLN A 379 -13.63 -4.97 13.12
N TRP A 380 -12.53 -5.45 13.67
CA TRP A 380 -12.46 -6.33 14.82
C TRP A 380 -11.17 -6.10 15.58
N HIS A 381 -11.21 -6.30 16.89
CA HIS A 381 -10.01 -6.30 17.75
C HIS A 381 -10.20 -7.27 18.92
N VAL A 382 -9.10 -7.65 19.56
CA VAL A 382 -9.12 -8.46 20.78
C VAL A 382 -9.55 -7.56 21.95
N LYS A 383 -10.67 -7.91 22.59
CA LYS A 383 -11.30 -7.07 23.64
C LYS A 383 -10.38 -6.76 24.84
N ALA A 384 -9.40 -7.63 25.14
CA ALA A 384 -8.51 -7.45 26.27
C ALA A 384 -7.52 -6.27 26.08
N GLU A 385 -7.30 -5.86 24.85
CA GLU A 385 -6.28 -4.87 24.49
C GLU A 385 -6.84 -3.44 24.31
N GLY A 386 -8.12 -3.26 24.54
CA GLY A 386 -8.80 -1.96 24.41
C GLY A 386 -9.50 -1.78 23.06
N PRO A 387 -10.38 -0.80 22.94
CA PRO A 387 -11.12 -0.56 21.72
C PRO A 387 -10.23 0.14 20.68
N VAL A 388 -10.18 -0.41 19.45
CA VAL A 388 -9.71 0.27 18.24
C VAL A 388 -10.83 0.25 17.20
N HIS A 389 -10.85 1.18 16.27
CA HIS A 389 -12.00 1.44 15.41
C HIS A 389 -11.71 1.26 13.93
N GLY A 390 -10.50 0.85 13.58
CA GLY A 390 -10.16 0.36 12.25
C GLY A 390 -9.23 1.26 11.44
N ILE A 391 -8.84 2.44 11.92
CA ILE A 391 -7.87 3.34 11.27
C ILE A 391 -7.03 4.02 12.34
N ASP A 392 -5.71 3.96 12.20
CA ASP A 392 -4.80 4.73 13.03
C ASP A 392 -4.35 6.03 12.34
N ILE A 393 -3.81 6.94 13.14
CA ILE A 393 -3.17 8.17 12.73
C ILE A 393 -1.94 8.43 13.59
N PHE A 394 -0.86 8.85 12.96
CA PHE A 394 0.36 9.21 13.68
C PHE A 394 0.20 10.50 14.48
N TRP A 395 0.41 10.40 15.79
CA TRP A 395 0.45 11.56 16.71
C TRP A 395 1.50 11.33 17.79
N PRO A 396 2.76 11.74 17.59
CA PRO A 396 3.85 11.51 18.54
C PRO A 396 3.68 12.28 19.85
N SER A 397 4.28 11.76 20.92
CA SER A 397 4.26 12.40 22.25
C SER A 397 5.06 13.68 22.28
N SER A 398 6.11 13.74 21.49
CA SER A 398 6.92 14.91 21.20
C SER A 398 7.49 14.74 19.79
N PRO A 399 7.52 15.79 18.98
CA PRO A 399 8.17 15.76 17.67
C PRO A 399 9.69 15.98 17.73
N ALA A 400 10.25 16.17 18.94
CA ALA A 400 11.69 16.10 19.08
C ALA A 400 12.13 14.66 18.78
N PRO A 401 13.14 14.46 17.92
CA PRO A 401 13.68 13.13 17.68
C PRO A 401 14.06 12.50 19.02
N PRO A 402 13.83 11.21 19.23
CA PRO A 402 14.23 10.53 20.45
C PRO A 402 15.72 10.76 20.71
N GLN A 403 16.11 10.82 21.97
CA GLN A 403 17.49 11.10 22.34
C GLN A 403 18.44 10.00 21.83
N LYS A 404 19.61 10.45 21.35
CA LYS A 404 20.68 9.62 20.80
C LYS A 404 21.01 8.43 21.70
N GLY A 405 20.76 7.21 21.23
CA GLY A 405 21.09 5.97 21.93
C GLY A 405 19.94 4.98 22.15
N SER A 406 18.71 5.28 21.72
CA SER A 406 17.64 4.30 21.65
C SER A 406 17.63 3.59 20.30
N SER A 407 17.31 2.29 20.27
CA SER A 407 17.10 1.54 19.02
C SER A 407 15.96 2.11 18.15
N PHE A 408 15.19 3.01 18.70
CA PHE A 408 14.11 3.76 18.10
C PHE A 408 14.56 5.04 17.35
N GLU A 409 15.82 5.44 17.47
CA GLU A 409 16.35 6.68 16.86
C GLU A 409 16.46 6.63 15.34
N GLN A 410 16.47 5.45 14.77
CA GLN A 410 16.53 5.27 13.30
C GLN A 410 15.17 5.47 12.64
N TRP A 411 14.09 5.47 13.39
CA TRP A 411 12.72 5.29 12.96
C TRP A 411 11.88 6.57 12.87
N MET A 412 12.35 7.68 13.41
CA MET A 412 11.60 8.94 13.43
C MET A 412 12.09 9.88 12.34
N ASP A 413 11.93 9.51 11.08
CA ASP A 413 12.12 10.51 10.03
C ASP A 413 10.87 11.39 9.88
N PHE A 414 10.66 12.26 10.89
CA PHE A 414 9.63 13.28 10.84
C PHE A 414 9.74 14.20 9.59
N PRO A 415 10.94 14.51 9.06
CA PRO A 415 11.07 15.11 7.75
C PRO A 415 10.43 14.31 6.62
N TYR A 416 10.57 12.97 6.57
CA TYR A 416 9.91 12.12 5.60
C TYR A 416 8.37 12.19 5.76
N TYR A 417 7.86 12.03 6.97
CA TYR A 417 6.42 12.16 7.24
C TYR A 417 5.84 13.46 6.71
N CYS A 418 6.53 14.58 6.95
CA CYS A 418 6.04 15.91 6.56
C CYS A 418 6.24 16.24 5.08
N ALA A 419 7.29 15.68 4.44
CA ALA A 419 7.67 16.07 3.08
C ALA A 419 7.11 15.13 2.01
N ASP A 420 7.08 13.82 2.29
CA ASP A 420 6.96 12.81 1.26
C ASP A 420 5.62 12.06 1.30
N LEU A 421 5.00 11.87 2.47
CA LEU A 421 3.70 11.21 2.53
C LEU A 421 2.58 12.03 1.89
N ASN A 422 1.81 11.36 1.04
CA ASN A 422 0.67 11.97 0.36
C ASN A 422 -0.38 12.49 1.36
N PHE A 423 -0.54 11.84 2.52
CA PHE A 423 -1.45 12.27 3.57
C PHE A 423 -1.16 13.70 4.06
N THR A 424 0.10 14.05 4.30
CA THR A 424 0.48 15.39 4.74
C THR A 424 0.42 16.44 3.64
N ARG A 425 0.57 16.01 2.37
CA ARG A 425 0.31 16.87 1.20
C ARG A 425 -1.19 17.18 1.02
N LEU A 426 -2.06 16.29 1.46
CA LEU A 426 -3.52 16.41 1.36
C LEU A 426 -4.17 17.08 2.58
N THR A 427 -3.46 17.18 3.72
CA THR A 427 -4.04 17.61 4.99
C THR A 427 -3.13 18.56 5.76
N ASP A 428 -3.73 19.39 6.64
CA ASP A 428 -3.00 20.25 7.58
C ASP A 428 -2.53 19.49 8.85
N TRP A 429 -2.56 18.15 8.84
CA TRP A 429 -2.12 17.36 10.00
C TRP A 429 -0.62 17.48 10.24
N GLY A 430 0.19 17.50 9.18
CA GLY A 430 1.64 17.74 9.27
C GLY A 430 1.97 19.10 9.85
N ASP A 431 1.21 20.15 9.52
CA ASP A 431 1.35 21.48 10.10
C ASP A 431 1.01 21.48 11.60
N PHE A 432 -0.04 20.76 11.99
CA PHE A 432 -0.35 20.57 13.41
C PHE A 432 0.80 19.86 14.15
N LEU A 433 1.32 18.77 13.62
CA LEU A 433 2.43 18.05 14.24
C LEU A 433 3.70 18.91 14.33
N THR A 434 4.00 19.69 13.30
CA THR A 434 5.12 20.66 13.31
C THR A 434 4.94 21.72 14.39
N ALA A 435 3.72 22.18 14.62
CA ALA A 435 3.42 23.13 15.68
C ALA A 435 3.45 22.47 17.07
N TRP A 436 2.95 21.25 17.18
CA TRP A 436 2.92 20.44 18.41
C TRP A 436 4.29 20.23 19.02
N GLY A 437 5.32 20.20 18.21
CA GLY A 437 6.69 19.98 18.57
C GLY A 437 7.53 21.17 18.98
N LYS A 438 7.01 22.32 18.85
CA LYS A 438 7.66 23.55 19.30
C LYS A 438 7.22 23.93 20.71
#